data_08607d7c566b2f56209f2f756cac9dbd
#
_entry.id   08607d7c566b2f56209f2f756cac9dbd
#
_cell.length_a   1.000
_cell.length_b   1.000
_cell.length_c   1.000
_cell.angle_alpha   90.00
_cell.angle_beta   90.00
_cell.angle_gamma   90.00
#
_symmetry.space_group_name_H-M   'P 1'
#
loop_
_entity.id
_entity.type
_entity.pdbx_description
1 polymer ?
#
loop_
_entity_poly.entity_id
_entity_poly.type
_entity_poly.pdbx_seq_one_letter_code
_entity_poly.pdbx_strand_id
1 'polypeptide(L)'
;YCGYVDFIAWDIREALNMAKEFFEGTDIPWAIFHTFRREAGSVSLKQQDDGTETENQDDELDETLTGMDYIPYTQQNAEAFFAQLEQWKDEDEYTRCIQALNAIPEDWRNYRTAYALARALENYAIIGDHDEGTLKSKGDKALLRAIEVLESVREEGQDKAEWNMRMAYGYQ
;
A
#
# COMPACT_ATOMS: atom_id res chain seq x y z
N TYR A 1 29.28 -6.84 -4.70
CA TYR A 1 29.00 -6.92 -6.15
C TYR A 1 27.53 -7.29 -6.31
N CYS A 2 26.76 -6.51 -7.10
CA CYS A 2 25.40 -6.84 -7.50
C CYS A 2 25.46 -7.43 -8.91
N GLY A 3 24.81 -8.58 -9.11
CA GLY A 3 24.62 -9.19 -10.42
C GLY A 3 23.15 -9.17 -10.79
N TYR A 4 22.86 -8.93 -12.06
CA TYR A 4 21.51 -8.99 -12.61
C TYR A 4 21.45 -10.07 -13.68
N VAL A 5 20.34 -10.79 -13.70
CA VAL A 5 20.03 -11.76 -14.76
C VAL A 5 18.66 -11.43 -15.29
N ASP A 6 18.60 -10.96 -16.53
CA ASP A 6 17.35 -10.69 -17.23
C ASP A 6 16.98 -11.90 -18.09
N PHE A 7 15.73 -12.31 -18.03
CA PHE A 7 15.21 -13.40 -18.85
C PHE A 7 13.73 -13.19 -19.20
N ILE A 8 13.27 -13.93 -20.21
CA ILE A 8 11.87 -13.94 -20.64
C ILE A 8 11.31 -15.32 -20.31
N ALA A 9 10.22 -15.36 -19.55
CA ALA A 9 9.54 -16.60 -19.20
C ALA A 9 8.08 -16.57 -19.68
N TRP A 10 7.59 -17.72 -20.15
CA TRP A 10 6.20 -17.92 -20.53
C TRP A 10 5.31 -18.13 -19.30
N ASP A 11 5.83 -18.81 -18.28
CA ASP A 11 5.17 -19.01 -16.99
C ASP A 11 6.02 -18.40 -15.88
N ILE A 12 5.49 -17.34 -15.28
CA ILE A 12 6.18 -16.60 -14.23
C ILE A 12 6.26 -17.38 -12.92
N ARG A 13 5.29 -18.27 -12.65
CA ARG A 13 5.30 -19.09 -11.42
C ARG A 13 6.36 -20.17 -11.51
N GLU A 14 6.47 -20.80 -12.66
CA GLU A 14 7.52 -21.80 -12.91
C GLU A 14 8.91 -21.15 -12.84
N ALA A 15 9.10 -20.00 -13.47
CA ALA A 15 10.33 -19.23 -13.41
C ALA A 15 10.70 -18.83 -11.97
N LEU A 16 9.73 -18.37 -11.17
CA LEU A 16 9.94 -18.03 -9.77
C LEU A 16 10.34 -19.25 -8.93
N ASN A 17 9.70 -20.40 -9.13
CA ASN A 17 10.01 -21.62 -8.41
C ASN A 17 11.42 -22.11 -8.74
N MET A 18 11.80 -22.10 -10.02
CA MET A 18 13.17 -22.43 -10.46
C MET A 18 14.20 -21.48 -9.86
N ALA A 19 13.91 -20.18 -9.82
CA ALA A 19 14.80 -19.20 -9.22
C ALA A 19 14.96 -19.43 -7.71
N LYS A 20 13.89 -19.72 -6.99
CA LYS A 20 13.94 -20.06 -5.55
C LYS A 20 14.84 -21.28 -5.31
N GLU A 21 14.59 -22.38 -6.04
CA GLU A 21 15.34 -23.62 -5.91
C GLU A 21 16.83 -23.40 -6.21
N PHE A 22 17.15 -22.61 -7.24
CA PHE A 22 18.53 -22.26 -7.57
C PHE A 22 19.22 -21.49 -6.43
N PHE A 23 18.60 -20.43 -5.92
CA PHE A 23 19.22 -19.59 -4.90
C PHE A 23 19.28 -20.25 -3.53
N GLU A 24 18.38 -21.18 -3.20
CA GLU A 24 18.48 -22.00 -1.98
C GLU A 24 19.75 -22.80 -1.92
N GLY A 25 20.23 -23.28 -3.07
CA GLY A 25 21.47 -24.08 -3.19
C GLY A 25 22.76 -23.28 -3.29
N THR A 26 22.73 -21.94 -3.23
CA THR A 26 23.89 -21.07 -3.39
C THR A 26 24.32 -20.39 -2.10
N ASP A 27 25.60 -19.95 -2.03
CA ASP A 27 26.12 -19.13 -0.91
C ASP A 27 25.79 -17.64 -1.06
N ILE A 28 24.93 -17.26 -2.03
CA ILE A 28 24.50 -15.89 -2.23
C ILE A 28 23.60 -15.47 -1.04
N PRO A 29 23.94 -14.39 -0.30
CA PRO A 29 23.28 -14.06 0.95
C PRO A 29 21.84 -13.53 0.75
N TRP A 30 21.56 -12.94 -0.39
CA TRP A 30 20.22 -12.44 -0.72
C TRP A 30 20.01 -12.44 -2.24
N ALA A 31 18.78 -12.66 -2.67
CA ALA A 31 18.37 -12.61 -4.06
C ALA A 31 16.90 -12.17 -4.18
N ILE A 32 16.60 -11.44 -5.22
CA ILE A 32 15.30 -10.88 -5.48
C ILE A 32 14.86 -11.23 -6.89
N PHE A 33 13.61 -11.64 -7.02
CA PHE A 33 12.95 -11.84 -8.30
C PHE A 33 12.05 -10.62 -8.58
N HIS A 34 12.36 -9.91 -9.66
CA HIS A 34 11.63 -8.75 -10.13
C HIS A 34 10.95 -9.03 -11.45
N THR A 35 9.73 -8.58 -11.63
CA THR A 35 9.08 -8.59 -12.94
C THR A 35 9.06 -7.20 -13.53
N PHE A 36 9.08 -7.09 -14.86
CA PHE A 36 8.87 -5.81 -15.54
C PHE A 36 7.44 -5.29 -15.38
N ARG A 37 6.51 -6.13 -14.94
CA ARG A 37 5.16 -5.73 -14.58
C ARG A 37 5.12 -5.48 -13.07
N ARG A 38 4.87 -4.24 -12.67
CA ARG A 38 4.71 -3.85 -11.25
C ARG A 38 3.63 -4.65 -10.52
N GLU A 39 2.60 -5.11 -11.25
CA GLU A 39 1.50 -5.91 -10.72
C GLU A 39 1.93 -7.18 -9.96
N ALA A 40 3.07 -7.74 -10.27
CA ALA A 40 3.54 -8.96 -9.61
C ALA A 40 4.48 -8.69 -8.43
N GLY A 41 4.88 -7.44 -8.20
CA GLY A 41 5.80 -7.07 -7.13
C GLY A 41 7.17 -7.74 -7.24
N SER A 42 7.95 -7.60 -6.18
CA SER A 42 9.23 -8.27 -6.00
C SER A 42 9.06 -9.42 -5.02
N VAL A 43 9.68 -10.55 -5.32
CA VAL A 43 9.68 -11.70 -4.43
C VAL A 43 11.10 -11.93 -3.91
N SER A 44 11.29 -11.90 -2.58
CA SER A 44 12.55 -12.31 -1.98
C SER A 44 12.74 -13.80 -2.21
N LEU A 45 13.82 -14.16 -2.91
CA LEU A 45 14.20 -15.55 -3.16
C LEU A 45 15.03 -16.11 -2.01
N LYS A 46 15.85 -15.27 -1.41
CA LYS A 46 16.69 -15.59 -0.27
C LYS A 46 16.98 -14.33 0.52
N GLN A 47 16.78 -14.39 1.81
CA GLN A 47 17.13 -13.34 2.76
C GLN A 47 18.09 -13.93 3.77
N GLN A 48 19.18 -13.22 4.05
CA GLN A 48 20.08 -13.61 5.13
C GLN A 48 19.31 -13.41 6.43
N ASP A 49 19.19 -14.46 7.22
CA ASP A 49 18.61 -14.40 8.56
C ASP A 49 19.66 -13.74 9.46
N ASP A 50 19.66 -12.42 9.53
CA ASP A 50 20.56 -11.63 10.36
C ASP A 50 20.09 -11.53 11.83
N GLY A 51 19.07 -12.33 12.20
CA GLY A 51 18.55 -12.37 13.55
C GLY A 51 17.89 -11.06 14.03
N THR A 52 17.78 -10.07 13.15
CA THR A 52 16.88 -8.96 13.37
C THR A 52 15.48 -9.46 13.05
N GLU A 53 14.78 -9.93 14.09
CA GLU A 53 13.34 -9.90 14.08
C GLU A 53 12.99 -8.49 13.62
N THR A 54 12.43 -8.37 12.41
CA THR A 54 11.69 -7.17 12.06
C THR A 54 10.58 -7.13 13.09
N GLU A 55 10.84 -6.39 14.18
CA GLU A 55 9.78 -5.88 15.02
C GLU A 55 8.69 -5.43 14.06
N ASN A 56 7.48 -5.95 14.25
CA ASN A 56 6.29 -5.36 13.70
C ASN A 56 6.32 -3.91 14.19
N GLN A 57 7.00 -3.04 13.44
CA GLN A 57 6.81 -1.61 13.58
C GLN A 57 5.35 -1.44 13.23
N ASP A 58 4.55 -1.21 14.26
CA ASP A 58 3.16 -0.81 14.13
C ASP A 58 3.16 0.26 13.06
N ASP A 59 2.51 -0.04 11.94
CA ASP A 59 2.57 0.84 10.79
C ASP A 59 1.92 2.14 11.27
N GLU A 60 2.66 3.26 11.24
CA GLU A 60 2.17 4.56 11.75
C GLU A 60 0.77 4.89 11.19
N LEU A 61 0.41 4.25 10.06
CA LEU A 61 -0.90 4.38 9.42
C LEU A 61 -2.02 3.67 10.19
N ASP A 62 -1.69 2.73 11.07
CA ASP A 62 -2.65 1.99 11.90
C ASP A 62 -2.72 2.53 13.35
N GLU A 63 -1.90 3.54 13.69
CA GLU A 63 -2.00 4.21 14.97
C GLU A 63 -3.35 4.90 15.14
N THR A 64 -3.88 4.82 16.36
CA THR A 64 -5.14 5.49 16.68
C THR A 64 -4.91 6.99 16.86
N LEU A 65 -5.68 7.83 16.15
CA LEU A 65 -5.68 9.26 16.36
C LEU A 65 -6.05 9.59 17.81
N THR A 66 -5.11 10.20 18.52
CA THR A 66 -5.29 10.70 19.88
C THR A 66 -5.18 12.22 19.87
N GLY A 67 -6.26 12.91 20.17
CA GLY A 67 -6.25 14.38 20.26
C GLY A 67 -7.64 14.97 20.32
N MET A 68 -7.75 16.20 20.85
CA MET A 68 -9.04 16.89 21.02
C MET A 68 -9.56 17.60 19.76
N ASP A 69 -8.76 17.63 18.69
CA ASP A 69 -9.10 18.37 17.45
C ASP A 69 -9.52 17.42 16.30
N TYR A 70 -10.01 16.24 16.63
CA TYR A 70 -10.46 15.24 15.68
C TYR A 70 -11.98 15.07 15.75
N ILE A 71 -12.65 15.18 14.60
CA ILE A 71 -14.08 14.91 14.44
C ILE A 71 -14.24 13.45 14.03
N PRO A 72 -14.68 12.54 14.91
CA PRO A 72 -14.87 11.13 14.53
C PRO A 72 -16.03 11.00 13.55
N TYR A 73 -15.93 10.06 12.60
CA TYR A 73 -16.99 9.82 11.62
C TYR A 73 -18.26 9.29 12.27
N THR A 74 -19.39 9.90 11.93
CA THR A 74 -20.73 9.37 12.15
C THR A 74 -21.58 9.69 10.92
N GLN A 75 -22.70 8.98 10.74
CA GLN A 75 -23.61 9.27 9.63
C GLN A 75 -24.18 10.69 9.68
N GLN A 76 -24.35 11.25 10.89
CA GLN A 76 -24.90 12.60 11.08
C GLN A 76 -23.88 13.70 10.81
N ASN A 77 -22.58 13.45 11.01
CA ASN A 77 -21.53 14.44 10.83
C ASN A 77 -20.63 14.18 9.62
N ALA A 78 -21.04 13.30 8.73
CA ALA A 78 -20.23 12.89 7.57
C ALA A 78 -19.63 14.08 6.80
N GLU A 79 -20.41 15.13 6.55
CA GLU A 79 -19.92 16.31 5.81
C GLU A 79 -18.83 17.06 6.58
N ALA A 80 -18.96 17.21 7.91
CA ALA A 80 -17.94 17.86 8.74
C ALA A 80 -16.66 17.00 8.80
N PHE A 81 -16.80 15.68 8.88
CA PHE A 81 -15.68 14.74 8.82
C PHE A 81 -14.91 14.85 7.49
N PHE A 82 -15.62 14.83 6.35
CA PHE A 82 -14.96 14.97 5.05
C PHE A 82 -14.36 16.36 4.83
N ALA A 83 -14.95 17.41 5.36
CA ALA A 83 -14.37 18.77 5.32
C ALA A 83 -13.03 18.82 6.09
N GLN A 84 -12.95 18.15 7.25
CA GLN A 84 -11.71 18.01 8.01
C GLN A 84 -10.63 17.22 7.22
N LEU A 85 -11.02 16.13 6.54
CA LEU A 85 -10.07 15.39 5.69
C LEU A 85 -9.53 16.25 4.53
N GLU A 86 -10.38 17.07 3.90
CA GLU A 86 -9.92 17.98 2.84
C GLU A 86 -8.96 19.06 3.38
N GLN A 87 -9.19 19.58 4.59
CA GLN A 87 -8.25 20.50 5.24
C GLN A 87 -6.89 19.82 5.46
N TRP A 88 -6.87 18.63 6.08
CA TRP A 88 -5.63 17.90 6.32
C TRP A 88 -4.90 17.52 5.03
N LYS A 89 -5.63 17.20 3.97
CA LYS A 89 -5.07 16.96 2.65
C LYS A 89 -4.37 18.21 2.09
N ASP A 90 -4.95 19.40 2.27
CA ASP A 90 -4.37 20.67 1.80
C ASP A 90 -3.11 21.06 2.63
N GLU A 91 -2.94 20.45 3.80
CA GLU A 91 -1.76 20.56 4.68
C GLU A 91 -0.77 19.38 4.51
N ASP A 92 -0.99 18.48 3.54
CA ASP A 92 -0.23 17.25 3.27
C ASP A 92 -0.21 16.24 4.45
N GLU A 93 -1.16 16.34 5.37
CA GLU A 93 -1.31 15.51 6.57
C GLU A 93 -1.99 14.16 6.26
N TYR A 94 -1.46 13.42 5.27
CA TYR A 94 -2.11 12.19 4.77
C TYR A 94 -2.15 11.07 5.82
N THR A 95 -1.15 10.96 6.68
CA THR A 95 -1.15 9.99 7.80
C THR A 95 -2.39 10.18 8.68
N ARG A 96 -2.71 11.43 9.04
CA ARG A 96 -3.91 11.73 9.83
C ARG A 96 -5.21 11.38 9.10
N CYS A 97 -5.26 11.63 7.79
CA CYS A 97 -6.40 11.23 6.95
C CYS A 97 -6.61 9.71 6.99
N ILE A 98 -5.52 8.94 6.84
CA ILE A 98 -5.55 7.47 6.82
C ILE A 98 -5.99 6.94 8.18
N GLN A 99 -5.40 7.42 9.27
CA GLN A 99 -5.75 7.01 10.63
C GLN A 99 -7.23 7.30 10.96
N ALA A 100 -7.74 8.48 10.57
CA ALA A 100 -9.14 8.85 10.77
C ALA A 100 -10.09 7.93 9.98
N LEU A 101 -9.76 7.61 8.75
CA LEU A 101 -10.56 6.72 7.90
C LEU A 101 -10.51 5.27 8.36
N ASN A 102 -9.36 4.80 8.86
CA ASN A 102 -9.22 3.48 9.47
C ASN A 102 -10.07 3.34 10.75
N ALA A 103 -10.22 4.41 11.52
CA ALA A 103 -11.03 4.42 12.74
C ALA A 103 -12.54 4.27 12.48
N ILE A 104 -13.00 4.37 11.22
CA ILE A 104 -14.42 4.18 10.88
C ILE A 104 -14.80 2.70 11.07
N PRO A 105 -15.84 2.41 11.89
CA PRO A 105 -16.33 1.04 12.05
C PRO A 105 -16.69 0.40 10.70
N GLU A 106 -16.42 -0.90 10.55
CA GLU A 106 -16.63 -1.62 9.29
C GLU A 106 -18.07 -1.49 8.76
N ASP A 107 -19.06 -1.61 9.64
CA ASP A 107 -20.50 -1.48 9.30
C ASP A 107 -20.87 -0.08 8.75
N TRP A 108 -20.02 0.91 8.95
CA TRP A 108 -20.26 2.29 8.50
C TRP A 108 -19.46 2.67 7.26
N ARG A 109 -18.58 1.77 6.83
CA ARG A 109 -17.77 1.95 5.62
C ARG A 109 -18.66 1.84 4.38
N ASN A 110 -18.39 2.69 3.40
CA ASN A 110 -19.11 2.75 2.15
C ASN A 110 -18.16 3.21 1.03
N TYR A 111 -18.65 3.28 -0.20
CA TYR A 111 -17.86 3.73 -1.34
C TYR A 111 -17.11 5.04 -1.09
N ARG A 112 -17.77 6.06 -0.50
CA ARG A 112 -17.17 7.37 -0.26
C ARG A 112 -16.00 7.29 0.72
N THR A 113 -16.14 6.52 1.80
CA THR A 113 -15.06 6.32 2.79
C THR A 113 -13.92 5.50 2.22
N ALA A 114 -14.22 4.44 1.47
CA ALA A 114 -13.22 3.60 0.81
C ALA A 114 -12.44 4.40 -0.26
N TYR A 115 -13.12 5.16 -1.09
CA TYR A 115 -12.50 6.03 -2.08
C TYR A 115 -11.59 7.10 -1.43
N ALA A 116 -12.03 7.72 -0.33
CA ALA A 116 -11.24 8.69 0.41
C ALA A 116 -9.98 8.06 1.01
N LEU A 117 -10.09 6.84 1.57
CA LEU A 117 -8.95 6.10 2.12
C LEU A 117 -7.94 5.74 1.03
N ALA A 118 -8.39 5.19 -0.10
CA ALA A 118 -7.51 4.87 -1.21
C ALA A 118 -6.76 6.11 -1.72
N ARG A 119 -7.47 7.24 -1.88
CA ARG A 119 -6.87 8.52 -2.28
C ARG A 119 -5.82 9.02 -1.28
N ALA A 120 -6.08 8.88 0.03
CA ALA A 120 -5.12 9.29 1.06
C ALA A 120 -3.87 8.40 1.05
N LEU A 121 -4.04 7.07 0.89
CA LEU A 121 -2.94 6.11 0.76
C LEU A 121 -2.06 6.36 -0.46
N GLU A 122 -2.66 6.63 -1.63
CA GLU A 122 -1.93 6.95 -2.85
C GLU A 122 -1.14 8.26 -2.71
N ASN A 123 -1.76 9.31 -2.15
CA ASN A 123 -1.09 10.58 -1.94
C ASN A 123 0.05 10.45 -0.90
N TYR A 124 -0.15 9.69 0.17
CA TYR A 124 0.89 9.34 1.12
C TYR A 124 2.08 8.67 0.43
N ALA A 125 1.80 7.71 -0.46
CA ALA A 125 2.84 6.99 -1.20
C ALA A 125 3.64 7.88 -2.16
N ILE A 126 3.00 8.90 -2.75
CA ILE A 126 3.62 9.77 -3.77
C ILE A 126 4.39 10.93 -3.13
N ILE A 127 3.84 11.53 -2.05
CA ILE A 127 4.37 12.76 -1.46
C ILE A 127 5.29 12.46 -0.26
N GLY A 128 5.11 11.31 0.38
CA GLY A 128 5.92 10.92 1.53
C GLY A 128 7.39 10.74 1.18
N ASP A 129 8.28 11.24 2.05
CA ASP A 129 9.72 10.99 1.97
C ASP A 129 9.98 9.56 2.47
N HIS A 130 9.76 8.61 1.57
CA HIS A 130 9.97 7.19 1.85
C HIS A 130 11.35 6.79 1.37
N ASP A 131 12.12 6.14 2.22
CA ASP A 131 13.45 5.61 1.89
C ASP A 131 13.41 4.80 0.59
N GLU A 132 13.98 5.38 -0.47
CA GLU A 132 14.16 4.70 -1.75
C GLU A 132 15.12 3.53 -1.53
N GLY A 133 14.67 2.32 -1.81
CA GLY A 133 15.53 1.14 -1.86
C GLY A 133 15.21 0.02 -0.89
N THR A 134 14.19 0.13 -0.07
CA THR A 134 13.67 -1.01 0.67
C THR A 134 12.60 -1.72 -0.17
N LEU A 135 12.74 -3.03 -0.34
CA LEU A 135 11.82 -3.90 -1.09
C LEU A 135 10.36 -3.91 -0.59
N LYS A 136 10.11 -3.24 0.50
CA LYS A 136 8.81 -3.02 1.10
C LYS A 136 8.76 -1.57 1.59
N SER A 137 8.94 -0.62 0.67
CA SER A 137 8.80 0.77 1.04
C SER A 137 7.41 1.00 1.63
N LYS A 138 7.32 1.91 2.58
CA LYS A 138 6.02 2.31 3.15
C LYS A 138 5.06 2.78 2.06
N GLY A 139 5.59 3.44 1.02
CA GLY A 139 4.84 3.85 -0.16
C GLY A 139 4.26 2.68 -0.95
N ASP A 140 5.04 1.65 -1.25
CA ASP A 140 4.56 0.46 -1.98
C ASP A 140 3.46 -0.26 -1.22
N LYS A 141 3.61 -0.42 0.10
CA LYS A 141 2.56 -1.00 0.96
C LYS A 141 1.28 -0.17 0.94
N ALA A 142 1.40 1.17 0.98
CA ALA A 142 0.25 2.06 0.92
C ALA A 142 -0.47 1.96 -0.44
N LEU A 143 0.26 1.87 -1.56
CA LEU A 143 -0.33 1.66 -2.89
C LEU A 143 -1.07 0.33 -2.99
N LEU A 144 -0.47 -0.78 -2.54
CA LEU A 144 -1.12 -2.09 -2.52
C LEU A 144 -2.40 -2.06 -1.68
N ARG A 145 -2.34 -1.45 -0.49
CA ARG A 145 -3.51 -1.28 0.36
C ARG A 145 -4.60 -0.41 -0.28
N ALA A 146 -4.23 0.63 -1.04
CA ALA A 146 -5.18 1.45 -1.79
C ALA A 146 -5.94 0.64 -2.83
N ILE A 147 -5.24 -0.25 -3.55
CA ILE A 147 -5.85 -1.17 -4.51
C ILE A 147 -6.85 -2.10 -3.81
N GLU A 148 -6.46 -2.73 -2.70
CA GLU A 148 -7.32 -3.63 -1.92
C GLU A 148 -8.60 -2.92 -1.44
N VAL A 149 -8.46 -1.69 -0.96
CA VAL A 149 -9.59 -0.86 -0.51
C VAL A 149 -10.53 -0.53 -1.67
N LEU A 150 -10.01 -0.17 -2.85
CA LEU A 150 -10.82 0.09 -4.04
C LEU A 150 -11.51 -1.18 -4.54
N GLU A 151 -10.82 -2.32 -4.51
CA GLU A 151 -11.41 -3.61 -4.88
C GLU A 151 -12.58 -4.00 -3.97
N SER A 152 -12.53 -3.68 -2.68
CA SER A 152 -13.62 -3.96 -1.74
C SER A 152 -14.94 -3.27 -2.10
N VAL A 153 -14.89 -2.19 -2.89
CA VAL A 153 -16.05 -1.41 -3.36
C VAL A 153 -16.21 -1.43 -4.88
N ARG A 154 -15.64 -2.44 -5.54
CA ARG A 154 -15.65 -2.59 -7.01
C ARG A 154 -17.07 -2.51 -7.60
N GLU A 155 -18.04 -3.19 -6.99
CA GLU A 155 -19.42 -3.22 -7.50
C GLU A 155 -20.03 -1.83 -7.60
N GLU A 156 -19.69 -0.92 -6.67
CA GLU A 156 -20.16 0.46 -6.69
C GLU A 156 -19.29 1.39 -7.53
N GLY A 157 -18.03 1.02 -7.76
CA GLY A 157 -16.97 1.87 -8.32
C GLY A 157 -16.67 1.64 -9.79
N GLN A 158 -16.77 0.40 -10.31
CA GLN A 158 -16.24 0.00 -11.61
C GLN A 158 -16.74 0.81 -12.82
N ASP A 159 -17.94 1.39 -12.72
CA ASP A 159 -18.53 2.24 -13.77
C ASP A 159 -18.21 3.74 -13.56
N LYS A 160 -17.48 4.11 -12.51
CA LYS A 160 -17.12 5.49 -12.19
C LYS A 160 -15.72 5.81 -12.70
N ALA A 161 -15.57 6.92 -13.39
CA ALA A 161 -14.31 7.36 -13.96
C ALA A 161 -13.25 7.61 -12.87
N GLU A 162 -13.66 8.21 -11.74
CA GLU A 162 -12.77 8.48 -10.61
C GLU A 162 -12.22 7.20 -9.96
N TRP A 163 -13.02 6.14 -9.86
CA TRP A 163 -12.56 4.85 -9.33
C TRP A 163 -11.53 4.21 -10.27
N ASN A 164 -11.82 4.17 -11.58
CA ASN A 164 -10.91 3.61 -12.57
C ASN A 164 -9.58 4.39 -12.62
N MET A 165 -9.63 5.71 -12.46
CA MET A 165 -8.43 6.55 -12.40
C MET A 165 -7.59 6.22 -11.17
N ARG A 166 -8.21 6.03 -10.00
CA ARG A 166 -7.50 5.66 -8.77
C ARG A 166 -6.88 4.26 -8.85
N MET A 167 -7.62 3.29 -9.39
CA MET A 167 -7.06 1.96 -9.67
C MET A 167 -5.81 2.06 -10.56
N ALA A 168 -5.85 2.88 -11.60
CA ALA A 168 -4.69 3.09 -12.47
C ALA A 168 -3.50 3.73 -11.73
N TYR A 169 -3.72 4.63 -10.78
CA TYR A 169 -2.67 5.19 -9.95
C TYR A 169 -2.03 4.15 -9.02
N GLY A 170 -2.83 3.30 -8.39
CA GLY A 170 -2.32 2.24 -7.51
C GLY A 170 -1.40 1.25 -8.23
N TYR A 171 -1.55 1.09 -9.56
CA TYR A 171 -0.73 0.20 -10.39
C TYR A 171 0.49 0.88 -11.03
N GLN A 172 0.76 2.15 -10.79
CA GLN A 172 1.93 2.87 -11.30
C GLN A 172 3.17 2.66 -10.44
#